data_d75b772b4083d0535437629b1bb65f91
#
_entry.id   d75b772b4083d0535437629b1bb65f91
#
_cell.length_a   1.000
_cell.length_b   1.000
_cell.length_c   1.000
_cell.angle_alpha   90.00
_cell.angle_beta   90.00
_cell.angle_gamma   90.00
#
_symmetry.space_group_name_H-M   'P 1'
#
loop_
_entity.id
_entity.type
_entity.pdbx_description
1 polymer ?
#
loop_
_entity_poly.entity_id
_entity_poly.type
_entity_poly.pdbx_seq_one_letter_code
_entity_poly.pdbx_strand_id
1 'polypeptide(L)'
;MKQILPKLEELNKHLTFAKKAFTKRGFRHVVQYIDGLITINKKTVRQISEASIAEGHHSAINNVLTDAKFNQEFLEKRYLKKIAYFAKGLKVSLIFDDTLVERNGKKIEETQFHKDHSEDRFIKGHQFFTAIIHTEIVQLPLFPKLYSKNTDSKIEMAKDTIDMVCGYVNLHSVVFDSWYSDKKIIKKCMTRGIKVVCAIKTNRIISRDGGKWISLASVSRNVGLNDMQTHVVDEATYRVKSLSAKLNGIPHVALIISREWEDKKNKWGKRFHLISTDKRDTPVQIIRHYSIRWCIETYHRDIKQNLGFAAAFFRRKEGIVRHSIFSTLAYAILKLFMLCRGLSMTIGECCAYIQDQGMDDFIREIVEIENTSERVNYFEEVFIRKSAKV
;
A
#
# COMPACT_ATOMS: atom_id res chain seq x y z
N MET A 1 -9.97 20.21 22.39
CA MET A 1 -9.58 21.32 21.49
C MET A 1 -10.04 20.98 20.08
N LYS A 2 -10.69 21.91 19.37
CA LYS A 2 -11.17 21.70 17.98
C LYS A 2 -9.96 21.65 17.06
N GLN A 3 -9.84 20.62 16.23
CA GLN A 3 -8.75 20.54 15.26
C GLN A 3 -9.02 21.48 14.09
N ILE A 4 -7.98 22.11 13.57
CA ILE A 4 -8.01 22.97 12.39
C ILE A 4 -7.32 22.22 11.25
N LEU A 5 -7.88 22.33 10.06
CA LEU A 5 -7.27 21.85 8.83
C LEU A 5 -6.37 22.95 8.27
N PRO A 6 -5.05 22.85 8.40
CA PRO A 6 -4.12 23.84 7.89
C PRO A 6 -4.06 23.81 6.36
N LYS A 7 -3.55 24.88 5.77
CA LYS A 7 -3.20 24.91 4.35
C LYS A 7 -1.85 24.21 4.16
N LEU A 8 -1.82 23.11 3.45
CA LEU A 8 -0.62 22.30 3.23
C LEU A 8 -0.03 22.54 1.83
N GLU A 9 0.31 23.79 1.52
CA GLU A 9 0.70 24.17 0.15
C GLU A 9 1.90 23.39 -0.38
N GLU A 10 2.91 23.19 0.46
CA GLU A 10 4.11 22.44 0.07
C GLU A 10 3.81 20.97 -0.21
N LEU A 11 3.05 20.33 0.66
CA LEU A 11 2.59 18.97 0.46
C LEU A 11 1.73 18.86 -0.80
N ASN A 12 0.84 19.82 -1.02
CA ASN A 12 -0.10 19.84 -2.14
C ASN A 12 0.57 20.06 -3.50
N LYS A 13 1.81 20.56 -3.56
CA LYS A 13 2.62 20.55 -4.79
C LYS A 13 2.79 19.14 -5.35
N HIS A 14 2.81 18.12 -4.49
CA HIS A 14 2.88 16.71 -4.92
C HIS A 14 1.59 16.19 -5.55
N LEU A 15 0.44 16.89 -5.40
CA LEU A 15 -0.86 16.55 -6.02
C LEU A 15 -1.13 17.26 -7.34
N THR A 16 -0.29 18.17 -7.78
CA THR A 16 -0.54 18.98 -9.00
C THR A 16 -0.76 18.16 -10.26
N PHE A 17 -0.18 16.96 -10.36
CA PHE A 17 -0.40 16.04 -11.47
C PHE A 17 -1.87 15.60 -11.61
N ALA A 18 -2.63 15.60 -10.50
CA ALA A 18 -4.02 15.17 -10.44
C ALA A 18 -5.01 16.26 -10.90
N LYS A 19 -4.59 17.55 -10.92
CA LYS A 19 -5.48 18.71 -11.13
C LYS A 19 -6.39 18.57 -12.35
N LYS A 20 -5.88 18.09 -13.49
CA LYS A 20 -6.65 17.95 -14.73
C LYS A 20 -7.62 16.77 -14.74
N ALA A 21 -7.58 15.88 -13.74
CA ALA A 21 -8.54 14.77 -13.61
C ALA A 21 -9.89 15.23 -13.03
N PHE A 22 -9.96 16.44 -12.48
CA PHE A 22 -11.12 17.01 -11.80
C PHE A 22 -11.49 18.38 -12.36
N THR A 23 -12.70 18.84 -12.05
CA THR A 23 -13.04 20.26 -12.20
C THR A 23 -12.23 21.08 -11.19
N LYS A 24 -12.04 22.38 -11.42
CA LYS A 24 -11.33 23.28 -10.50
C LYS A 24 -11.89 23.21 -9.07
N ARG A 25 -13.22 23.22 -8.93
CA ARG A 25 -13.91 23.10 -7.64
C ARG A 25 -13.74 21.69 -7.05
N GLY A 26 -13.89 20.65 -7.87
CA GLY A 26 -13.72 19.26 -7.43
C GLY A 26 -12.30 19.01 -6.90
N PHE A 27 -11.27 19.49 -7.60
CA PHE A 27 -9.88 19.31 -7.16
C PHE A 27 -9.62 19.97 -5.79
N ARG A 28 -10.19 21.16 -5.53
CA ARG A 28 -10.07 21.83 -4.23
C ARG A 28 -10.64 20.96 -3.09
N HIS A 29 -11.78 20.30 -3.30
CA HIS A 29 -12.37 19.41 -2.30
C HIS A 29 -11.59 18.09 -2.17
N VAL A 30 -10.95 17.58 -3.23
CA VAL A 30 -10.03 16.44 -3.15
C VAL A 30 -8.82 16.79 -2.30
N VAL A 31 -8.20 17.94 -2.52
CA VAL A 31 -7.08 18.44 -1.70
C VAL A 31 -7.52 18.55 -0.23
N GLN A 32 -8.62 19.24 0.03
CA GLN A 32 -9.20 19.37 1.37
C GLN A 32 -9.43 18.01 2.05
N TYR A 33 -9.91 17.02 1.30
CA TYR A 33 -10.14 15.68 1.83
C TYR A 33 -8.83 14.96 2.16
N ILE A 34 -7.85 15.02 1.27
CA ILE A 34 -6.53 14.41 1.47
C ILE A 34 -5.81 15.06 2.66
N ASP A 35 -5.82 16.38 2.74
CA ASP A 35 -5.25 17.12 3.88
C ASP A 35 -5.90 16.69 5.19
N GLY A 36 -7.23 16.52 5.18
CA GLY A 36 -7.97 16.02 6.33
C GLY A 36 -7.62 14.57 6.71
N LEU A 37 -7.40 13.70 5.72
CA LEU A 37 -6.93 12.33 5.98
C LEU A 37 -5.53 12.31 6.64
N ILE A 38 -4.72 13.31 6.40
CA ILE A 38 -3.37 13.42 6.99
C ILE A 38 -3.44 14.01 8.40
N THR A 39 -4.17 15.11 8.58
CA THR A 39 -4.03 15.94 9.79
C THR A 39 -5.14 15.77 10.83
N ILE A 40 -6.35 15.31 10.44
CA ILE A 40 -7.48 15.22 11.38
C ILE A 40 -7.55 13.84 12.03
N ASN A 41 -7.76 13.77 13.34
CA ASN A 41 -7.79 12.50 14.07
C ASN A 41 -8.98 11.64 13.67
N LYS A 42 -10.19 12.20 13.63
CA LYS A 42 -11.38 11.48 13.16
C LYS A 42 -11.61 11.74 11.68
N LYS A 43 -11.22 10.81 10.84
CA LYS A 43 -11.16 10.88 9.37
C LYS A 43 -12.53 10.77 8.69
N THR A 44 -13.57 11.38 9.23
CA THR A 44 -14.89 11.41 8.61
C THR A 44 -15.05 12.65 7.75
N VAL A 45 -15.81 12.56 6.64
CA VAL A 45 -16.09 13.70 5.75
C VAL A 45 -16.63 14.90 6.52
N ARG A 46 -17.53 14.65 7.48
CA ARG A 46 -18.12 15.71 8.32
C ARG A 46 -17.04 16.43 9.13
N GLN A 47 -16.20 15.69 9.85
CA GLN A 47 -15.19 16.31 10.72
C GLN A 47 -14.07 16.99 9.94
N ILE A 48 -13.67 16.44 8.77
CA ILE A 48 -12.76 17.11 7.85
C ILE A 48 -13.34 18.44 7.39
N SER A 49 -14.65 18.46 7.04
CA SER A 49 -15.31 19.70 6.63
C SER A 49 -15.44 20.71 7.78
N GLU A 50 -15.77 20.25 8.98
CA GLU A 50 -15.88 21.10 10.18
C GLU A 50 -14.54 21.69 10.64
N ALA A 51 -13.43 20.98 10.39
CA ALA A 51 -12.09 21.43 10.71
C ALA A 51 -11.51 22.40 9.66
N SER A 52 -12.05 22.40 8.44
CA SER A 52 -11.53 23.23 7.34
C SER A 52 -11.81 24.71 7.60
N ILE A 53 -10.79 25.56 7.37
CA ILE A 53 -10.92 27.01 7.39
C ILE A 53 -11.72 27.48 6.18
N ALA A 54 -11.58 26.80 5.02
CA ALA A 54 -12.29 27.12 3.81
C ALA A 54 -13.80 26.91 3.98
N GLU A 55 -14.61 27.85 3.50
CA GLU A 55 -16.06 27.70 3.46
C GLU A 55 -16.45 26.49 2.59
N GLY A 56 -17.32 25.66 3.11
CA GLY A 56 -17.85 24.52 2.37
C GLY A 56 -18.60 23.55 3.28
N HIS A 57 -19.78 23.15 2.85
CA HIS A 57 -20.56 22.13 3.55
C HIS A 57 -19.98 20.74 3.25
N HIS A 58 -20.02 19.82 4.21
CA HIS A 58 -19.53 18.45 4.05
C HIS A 58 -20.10 17.71 2.83
N SER A 59 -21.29 18.13 2.35
CA SER A 59 -21.89 17.58 1.14
C SER A 59 -21.05 17.79 -0.12
N ALA A 60 -20.24 18.87 -0.17
CA ALA A 60 -19.38 19.14 -1.33
C ALA A 60 -18.22 18.16 -1.42
N ILE A 61 -17.59 17.80 -0.28
CA ILE A 61 -16.58 16.75 -0.21
C ILE A 61 -17.22 15.39 -0.51
N ASN A 62 -18.39 15.12 0.09
CA ASN A 62 -19.11 13.87 -0.14
C ASN A 62 -19.47 13.70 -1.62
N ASN A 63 -19.93 14.76 -2.29
CA ASN A 63 -20.26 14.74 -3.73
C ASN A 63 -19.02 14.33 -4.57
N VAL A 64 -17.83 14.85 -4.25
CA VAL A 64 -16.60 14.44 -4.96
C VAL A 64 -16.29 12.96 -4.76
N LEU A 65 -16.60 12.44 -3.59
CA LEU A 65 -16.37 11.03 -3.27
C LEU A 65 -17.41 10.09 -3.88
N THR A 66 -18.66 10.55 -4.11
CA THR A 66 -19.75 9.67 -4.57
C THR A 66 -20.23 9.94 -5.98
N ASP A 67 -20.52 11.20 -6.32
CA ASP A 67 -21.33 11.54 -7.50
C ASP A 67 -20.59 12.38 -8.56
N ALA A 68 -19.63 13.22 -8.14
CA ALA A 68 -18.93 14.09 -9.07
C ALA A 68 -18.19 13.30 -10.15
N LYS A 69 -18.28 13.77 -11.38
CA LYS A 69 -17.51 13.21 -12.50
C LYS A 69 -16.04 13.57 -12.34
N PHE A 70 -15.17 12.56 -12.39
CA PHE A 70 -13.75 12.75 -12.58
C PHE A 70 -13.17 11.65 -13.46
N ASN A 71 -12.07 11.94 -14.11
CA ASN A 71 -11.40 10.98 -14.97
C ASN A 71 -10.39 10.16 -14.19
N GLN A 72 -10.84 9.02 -13.63
CA GLN A 72 -9.99 8.13 -12.83
C GLN A 72 -8.84 7.53 -13.64
N GLU A 73 -9.11 7.14 -14.90
CA GLU A 73 -8.07 6.58 -15.79
C GLU A 73 -6.96 7.61 -16.07
N PHE A 74 -7.36 8.86 -16.34
CA PHE A 74 -6.40 9.96 -16.51
C PHE A 74 -5.57 10.18 -15.24
N LEU A 75 -6.22 10.16 -14.06
CA LEU A 75 -5.53 10.28 -12.77
C LEU A 75 -4.49 9.18 -12.60
N GLU A 76 -4.87 7.93 -12.84
CA GLU A 76 -3.98 6.78 -12.72
C GLU A 76 -2.79 6.86 -13.69
N LYS A 77 -3.03 7.19 -14.96
CA LYS A 77 -1.97 7.40 -15.96
C LYS A 77 -0.99 8.51 -15.53
N ARG A 78 -1.49 9.61 -14.99
CA ARG A 78 -0.64 10.72 -14.51
C ARG A 78 0.16 10.33 -13.28
N TYR A 79 -0.45 9.57 -12.39
CA TYR A 79 0.22 9.05 -11.20
C TYR A 79 1.32 8.06 -11.56
N LEU A 80 1.06 7.13 -12.48
CA LEU A 80 2.08 6.19 -12.99
C LEU A 80 3.26 6.90 -13.65
N LYS A 81 3.01 7.98 -14.41
CA LYS A 81 4.08 8.82 -14.95
C LYS A 81 4.91 9.48 -13.84
N LYS A 82 4.28 9.89 -12.74
CA LYS A 82 4.99 10.44 -11.57
C LYS A 82 5.83 9.37 -10.88
N ILE A 83 5.30 8.16 -10.70
CA ILE A 83 6.06 7.01 -10.19
C ILE A 83 7.27 6.72 -11.10
N ALA A 84 7.06 6.65 -12.42
CA ALA A 84 8.12 6.39 -13.39
C ALA A 84 9.23 7.45 -13.34
N TYR A 85 8.89 8.71 -13.09
CA TYR A 85 9.87 9.78 -12.91
C TYR A 85 10.81 9.50 -11.71
N PHE A 86 10.26 9.12 -10.56
CA PHE A 86 11.06 8.81 -9.36
C PHE A 86 11.78 7.45 -9.45
N ALA A 87 11.29 6.53 -10.27
CA ALA A 87 11.90 5.21 -10.47
C ALA A 87 12.94 5.19 -11.61
N LYS A 88 13.15 6.32 -12.30
CA LYS A 88 14.05 6.39 -13.47
C LYS A 88 15.50 6.01 -13.10
N GLY A 89 16.05 5.04 -13.82
CA GLY A 89 17.43 4.57 -13.62
C GLY A 89 17.60 3.60 -12.43
N LEU A 90 16.54 3.30 -11.68
CA LEU A 90 16.57 2.42 -10.51
C LEU A 90 16.10 1.01 -10.85
N LYS A 91 16.52 0.02 -10.05
CA LYS A 91 15.92 -1.31 -10.08
C LYS A 91 14.54 -1.26 -9.44
N VAL A 92 13.54 -1.61 -10.23
CA VAL A 92 12.12 -1.56 -9.81
C VAL A 92 11.64 -2.97 -9.48
N SER A 93 11.08 -3.13 -8.31
CA SER A 93 10.34 -4.34 -7.91
C SER A 93 8.85 -4.00 -7.73
N LEU A 94 7.98 -4.88 -8.21
CA LEU A 94 6.54 -4.80 -7.95
C LEU A 94 6.19 -5.80 -6.86
N ILE A 95 5.55 -5.33 -5.82
CA ILE A 95 5.09 -6.15 -4.70
C ILE A 95 3.58 -6.04 -4.67
N PHE A 96 2.86 -7.15 -4.49
CA PHE A 96 1.41 -7.10 -4.33
C PHE A 96 0.92 -8.08 -3.26
N ASP A 97 -0.20 -7.72 -2.65
CA ASP A 97 -0.86 -8.46 -1.59
C ASP A 97 -2.32 -8.00 -1.47
N ASP A 98 -3.08 -8.64 -0.60
CA ASP A 98 -4.46 -8.24 -0.28
C ASP A 98 -4.53 -7.50 1.06
N THR A 99 -5.53 -6.62 1.17
CA THR A 99 -5.92 -6.10 2.48
C THR A 99 -7.42 -6.17 2.65
N LEU A 100 -7.86 -6.50 3.86
CA LEU A 100 -9.26 -6.69 4.22
C LEU A 100 -9.71 -5.58 5.16
N VAL A 101 -10.91 -5.04 4.92
CA VAL A 101 -11.54 -4.01 5.75
C VAL A 101 -12.92 -4.49 6.16
N GLU A 102 -13.09 -4.75 7.44
CA GLU A 102 -14.37 -5.20 8.00
C GLU A 102 -15.47 -4.13 7.86
N ARG A 103 -16.69 -4.55 7.53
CA ARG A 103 -17.87 -3.69 7.36
C ARG A 103 -19.11 -4.37 7.89
N ASN A 104 -19.76 -3.74 8.87
CA ASN A 104 -20.92 -4.30 9.55
C ASN A 104 -22.28 -3.78 9.04
N GLY A 105 -22.28 -2.83 8.10
CA GLY A 105 -23.50 -2.24 7.56
C GLY A 105 -24.25 -3.15 6.60
N LYS A 106 -25.59 -3.24 6.74
CA LYS A 106 -26.46 -4.07 5.87
C LYS A 106 -26.60 -3.53 4.44
N LYS A 107 -26.45 -2.20 4.24
CA LYS A 107 -26.67 -1.50 2.95
C LYS A 107 -25.36 -1.02 2.31
N ILE A 108 -24.24 -1.66 2.62
CA ILE A 108 -22.94 -1.32 2.04
C ILE A 108 -22.70 -2.23 0.83
N GLU A 109 -22.55 -1.64 -0.33
CA GLU A 109 -22.30 -2.35 -1.58
C GLU A 109 -20.95 -3.09 -1.55
N GLU A 110 -20.82 -4.13 -2.38
CA GLU A 110 -19.62 -4.95 -2.58
C GLU A 110 -19.07 -5.60 -1.30
N THR A 111 -19.85 -5.65 -0.22
CA THR A 111 -19.43 -6.39 0.99
C THR A 111 -19.65 -7.88 0.80
N GLN A 112 -18.61 -8.66 1.08
CA GLN A 112 -18.61 -10.12 0.98
C GLN A 112 -17.97 -10.74 2.21
N PHE A 113 -18.24 -12.04 2.45
CA PHE A 113 -17.54 -12.79 3.49
C PHE A 113 -16.17 -13.26 2.96
N HIS A 114 -15.13 -12.92 3.69
CA HIS A 114 -13.75 -13.29 3.43
C HIS A 114 -13.17 -14.01 4.65
N LYS A 115 -12.30 -14.99 4.39
CA LYS A 115 -11.55 -15.62 5.48
C LYS A 115 -10.40 -14.70 5.89
N ASP A 116 -10.41 -14.29 7.14
CA ASP A 116 -9.26 -13.65 7.78
C ASP A 116 -8.34 -14.73 8.31
N HIS A 117 -7.18 -14.87 7.68
CA HIS A 117 -6.21 -15.91 8.04
C HIS A 117 -5.40 -15.54 9.29
N SER A 118 -5.41 -14.28 9.74
CA SER A 118 -4.70 -13.84 10.93
C SER A 118 -5.44 -14.23 12.21
N GLU A 119 -6.77 -14.16 12.17
CA GLU A 119 -7.66 -14.49 13.30
C GLU A 119 -8.45 -15.80 13.09
N ASP A 120 -8.20 -16.49 11.98
CA ASP A 120 -8.89 -17.72 11.54
C ASP A 120 -10.42 -17.65 11.59
N ARG A 121 -10.98 -16.48 11.28
CA ARG A 121 -12.42 -16.21 11.26
C ARG A 121 -12.90 -15.71 9.92
N PHE A 122 -14.20 -15.82 9.66
CA PHE A 122 -14.83 -15.16 8.52
C PHE A 122 -15.33 -13.79 8.95
N ILE A 123 -14.94 -12.76 8.18
CA ILE A 123 -15.43 -11.41 8.37
C ILE A 123 -16.14 -10.92 7.12
N LYS A 124 -17.20 -10.11 7.32
CA LYS A 124 -17.88 -9.42 6.24
C LYS A 124 -17.17 -8.10 5.97
N GLY A 125 -16.83 -7.82 4.72
CA GLY A 125 -16.12 -6.59 4.41
C GLY A 125 -15.72 -6.42 2.96
N HIS A 126 -14.82 -5.49 2.73
CA HIS A 126 -14.20 -5.22 1.45
C HIS A 126 -12.79 -5.77 1.42
N GLN A 127 -12.46 -6.53 0.40
CA GLN A 127 -11.10 -6.97 0.12
C GLN A 127 -10.54 -6.15 -1.04
N PHE A 128 -9.35 -5.60 -0.85
CA PHE A 128 -8.64 -4.85 -1.87
C PHE A 128 -7.38 -5.59 -2.28
N PHE A 129 -7.20 -5.77 -3.59
CA PHE A 129 -5.90 -6.06 -4.15
C PHE A 129 -5.09 -4.77 -4.14
N THR A 130 -3.87 -4.83 -3.63
CA THR A 130 -2.95 -3.70 -3.50
C THR A 130 -1.61 -4.05 -4.11
N ALA A 131 -0.89 -3.04 -4.59
CA ALA A 131 0.45 -3.22 -5.11
C ALA A 131 1.33 -2.01 -4.80
N ILE A 132 2.64 -2.23 -4.68
CA ILE A 132 3.65 -1.20 -4.42
C ILE A 132 4.76 -1.31 -5.44
N ILE A 133 5.15 -0.20 -6.00
CA ILE A 133 6.42 -0.02 -6.70
C ILE A 133 7.50 0.26 -5.64
N HIS A 134 8.45 -0.65 -5.56
CA HIS A 134 9.58 -0.57 -4.63
C HIS A 134 10.87 -0.31 -5.39
N THR A 135 11.62 0.68 -4.94
CA THR A 135 13.00 0.97 -5.34
C THR A 135 13.85 1.14 -4.09
N GLU A 136 15.15 1.26 -4.23
CA GLU A 136 16.09 1.50 -3.12
C GLU A 136 15.83 2.84 -2.40
N ILE A 137 15.20 3.82 -3.06
CA ILE A 137 15.00 5.17 -2.53
C ILE A 137 13.54 5.49 -2.16
N VAL A 138 12.56 4.85 -2.80
CA VAL A 138 11.14 5.17 -2.57
C VAL A 138 10.24 3.96 -2.80
N GLN A 139 9.16 3.92 -2.01
CA GLN A 139 8.10 2.92 -2.09
C GLN A 139 6.77 3.64 -2.32
N LEU A 140 6.18 3.47 -3.51
CA LEU A 140 4.95 4.14 -3.90
C LEU A 140 3.86 3.11 -4.23
N PRO A 141 2.71 3.14 -3.52
CA PRO A 141 1.61 2.24 -3.78
C PRO A 141 0.89 2.60 -5.09
N LEU A 142 0.37 1.60 -5.77
CA LEU A 142 -0.59 1.76 -6.85
C LEU A 142 -2.01 1.92 -6.29
N PHE A 143 -2.95 2.37 -7.11
CA PHE A 143 -4.34 2.48 -6.66
C PHE A 143 -4.92 1.10 -6.34
N PRO A 144 -5.53 0.94 -5.15
CA PRO A 144 -6.15 -0.32 -4.76
C PRO A 144 -7.29 -0.71 -5.68
N LYS A 145 -7.40 -1.99 -5.98
CA LYS A 145 -8.53 -2.53 -6.76
C LYS A 145 -9.48 -3.27 -5.81
N LEU A 146 -10.72 -2.85 -5.77
CA LEU A 146 -11.75 -3.53 -4.98
C LEU A 146 -12.04 -4.91 -5.59
N TYR A 147 -11.81 -5.95 -4.81
CA TYR A 147 -12.08 -7.32 -5.23
C TYR A 147 -13.54 -7.71 -4.97
N SER A 148 -14.18 -8.27 -5.97
CA SER A 148 -15.49 -8.92 -5.86
C SER A 148 -15.41 -10.33 -6.45
N LYS A 149 -16.06 -11.31 -5.82
CA LYS A 149 -16.12 -12.69 -6.33
C LYS A 149 -16.81 -12.80 -7.69
N ASN A 150 -17.56 -11.77 -8.06
CA ASN A 150 -18.33 -11.71 -9.32
C ASN A 150 -17.57 -11.00 -10.45
N THR A 151 -16.35 -10.56 -10.21
CA THR A 151 -15.49 -9.87 -11.18
C THR A 151 -14.20 -10.64 -11.41
N ASP A 152 -13.17 -9.96 -11.89
CA ASP A 152 -11.86 -10.56 -12.17
C ASP A 152 -11.25 -11.19 -10.92
N SER A 153 -10.64 -12.35 -11.10
CA SER A 153 -9.88 -12.98 -10.03
C SER A 153 -8.68 -12.13 -9.63
N LYS A 154 -8.24 -12.22 -8.39
CA LYS A 154 -7.03 -11.54 -7.93
C LYS A 154 -5.78 -11.92 -8.74
N ILE A 155 -5.76 -13.11 -9.33
CA ILE A 155 -4.69 -13.55 -10.26
C ILE A 155 -4.73 -12.73 -11.54
N GLU A 156 -5.91 -12.47 -12.12
CA GLU A 156 -6.03 -11.60 -13.30
C GLU A 156 -5.70 -10.15 -12.93
N MET A 157 -6.18 -9.62 -11.78
CA MET A 157 -5.80 -8.30 -11.30
C MET A 157 -4.28 -8.13 -11.16
N ALA A 158 -3.57 -9.16 -10.67
CA ALA A 158 -2.11 -9.15 -10.56
C ALA A 158 -1.45 -9.11 -11.96
N LYS A 159 -1.94 -9.93 -12.90
CA LYS A 159 -1.43 -9.97 -14.28
C LYS A 159 -1.61 -8.64 -15.01
N ASP A 160 -2.78 -8.02 -14.88
CA ASP A 160 -3.07 -6.71 -15.47
C ASP A 160 -2.24 -5.60 -14.85
N THR A 161 -1.97 -5.71 -13.54
CA THR A 161 -1.10 -4.76 -12.85
C THR A 161 0.34 -4.89 -13.32
N ILE A 162 0.84 -6.11 -13.56
CA ILE A 162 2.17 -6.33 -14.17
C ILE A 162 2.23 -5.69 -15.56
N ASP A 163 1.21 -5.92 -16.42
CA ASP A 163 1.16 -5.33 -17.77
C ASP A 163 1.14 -3.79 -17.72
N MET A 164 0.29 -3.24 -16.86
CA MET A 164 0.20 -1.81 -16.66
C MET A 164 1.52 -1.19 -16.23
N VAL A 165 2.18 -1.79 -15.22
CA VAL A 165 3.45 -1.29 -14.68
C VAL A 165 4.57 -1.36 -15.72
N CYS A 166 4.66 -2.44 -16.50
CA CYS A 166 5.63 -2.60 -17.58
C CYS A 166 5.50 -1.52 -18.68
N GLY A 167 4.33 -0.91 -18.84
CA GLY A 167 4.12 0.21 -19.76
C GLY A 167 4.75 1.54 -19.30
N TYR A 168 5.19 1.63 -18.04
CA TYR A 168 5.73 2.88 -17.47
C TYR A 168 7.15 2.76 -16.92
N VAL A 169 7.54 1.59 -16.41
CA VAL A 169 8.86 1.37 -15.80
C VAL A 169 9.51 0.07 -16.31
N ASN A 170 10.82 0.03 -16.29
CA ASN A 170 11.55 -1.22 -16.51
C ASN A 170 11.48 -2.08 -15.24
N LEU A 171 10.50 -2.98 -15.21
CA LEU A 171 10.25 -3.85 -14.07
C LEU A 171 11.32 -4.95 -13.99
N HIS A 172 12.12 -4.90 -12.93
CA HIS A 172 13.21 -5.88 -12.71
C HIS A 172 12.68 -7.17 -12.06
N SER A 173 11.78 -7.05 -11.10
CA SER A 173 11.28 -8.21 -10.36
C SER A 173 9.86 -8.04 -9.84
N VAL A 174 9.23 -9.17 -9.52
CA VAL A 174 7.93 -9.24 -8.85
C VAL A 174 8.06 -10.09 -7.60
N VAL A 175 7.50 -9.62 -6.48
CA VAL A 175 7.57 -10.28 -5.17
C VAL A 175 6.17 -10.42 -4.58
N PHE A 176 5.82 -11.59 -4.11
CA PHE A 176 4.51 -11.86 -3.53
C PHE A 176 4.52 -13.08 -2.58
N ASP A 177 3.44 -13.23 -1.83
CA ASP A 177 3.26 -14.35 -0.90
C ASP A 177 2.88 -15.65 -1.62
N SER A 178 2.72 -16.72 -0.85
CA SER A 178 2.39 -18.06 -1.37
C SER A 178 0.98 -18.16 -1.98
N TRP A 179 0.08 -17.23 -1.66
CA TRP A 179 -1.26 -17.22 -2.22
C TRP A 179 -1.24 -16.90 -3.72
N TYR A 180 -0.39 -15.93 -4.10
CA TYR A 180 -0.20 -15.52 -5.50
C TYR A 180 0.79 -16.38 -6.28
N SER A 181 1.35 -17.44 -5.70
CA SER A 181 2.31 -18.32 -6.38
C SER A 181 1.68 -19.17 -7.48
N ASP A 182 0.87 -18.54 -8.33
CA ASP A 182 0.21 -19.17 -9.48
C ASP A 182 1.13 -19.23 -10.70
N LYS A 183 1.06 -20.37 -11.44
CA LYS A 183 1.88 -20.57 -12.64
C LYS A 183 1.63 -19.52 -13.73
N LYS A 184 0.41 -18.96 -13.82
CA LYS A 184 0.08 -17.95 -14.84
C LYS A 184 0.86 -16.65 -14.57
N ILE A 185 0.97 -16.21 -13.30
CA ILE A 185 1.76 -15.03 -12.92
C ILE A 185 3.24 -15.28 -13.17
N ILE A 186 3.78 -16.42 -12.68
CA ILE A 186 5.20 -16.75 -12.83
C ILE A 186 5.60 -16.82 -14.29
N LYS A 187 4.82 -17.55 -15.12
CA LYS A 187 5.09 -17.63 -16.56
C LYS A 187 5.06 -16.27 -17.24
N LYS A 188 4.04 -15.45 -16.93
CA LYS A 188 3.93 -14.10 -17.49
C LYS A 188 5.17 -13.24 -17.19
N CYS A 189 5.68 -13.31 -15.98
CA CYS A 189 6.93 -12.62 -15.62
C CYS A 189 8.11 -13.20 -16.39
N MET A 190 8.27 -14.52 -16.41
CA MET A 190 9.40 -15.18 -17.08
C MET A 190 9.44 -14.88 -18.59
N THR A 191 8.29 -14.89 -19.29
CA THR A 191 8.25 -14.55 -20.73
C THR A 191 8.62 -13.11 -21.03
N ARG A 192 8.58 -12.23 -20.03
CA ARG A 192 9.03 -10.82 -20.12
C ARG A 192 10.44 -10.58 -19.57
N GLY A 193 11.14 -11.64 -19.17
CA GLY A 193 12.45 -11.50 -18.54
C GLY A 193 12.41 -10.89 -17.13
N ILE A 194 11.24 -10.86 -16.49
CA ILE A 194 11.05 -10.33 -15.16
C ILE A 194 11.31 -11.44 -14.14
N LYS A 195 12.18 -11.17 -13.19
CA LYS A 195 12.49 -12.09 -12.10
C LYS A 195 11.30 -12.21 -11.14
N VAL A 196 11.02 -13.42 -10.66
CA VAL A 196 10.04 -13.65 -9.61
C VAL A 196 10.72 -14.18 -8.37
N VAL A 197 10.44 -13.58 -7.22
CA VAL A 197 10.80 -14.14 -5.90
C VAL A 197 9.52 -14.22 -5.07
N CYS A 198 9.15 -15.44 -4.66
CA CYS A 198 7.91 -15.62 -3.91
C CYS A 198 7.97 -16.81 -2.95
N ALA A 199 7.09 -16.76 -1.95
CA ALA A 199 6.83 -17.93 -1.13
C ALA A 199 5.98 -18.95 -1.89
N ILE A 200 6.14 -20.24 -1.58
CA ILE A 200 5.33 -21.31 -2.15
C ILE A 200 4.76 -22.20 -1.04
N LYS A 201 3.55 -22.72 -1.30
CA LYS A 201 2.87 -23.63 -0.38
C LYS A 201 3.50 -25.01 -0.41
N THR A 202 3.53 -25.71 0.72
CA THR A 202 4.12 -27.04 0.87
C THR A 202 3.40 -28.14 0.06
N ASN A 203 2.15 -27.94 -0.31
CA ASN A 203 1.39 -28.85 -1.15
C ASN A 203 1.78 -28.81 -2.64
N ARG A 204 2.70 -27.93 -3.05
CA ARG A 204 3.21 -27.90 -4.41
C ARG A 204 4.00 -29.16 -4.73
N ILE A 205 3.79 -29.64 -5.96
CA ILE A 205 4.52 -30.78 -6.51
C ILE A 205 5.75 -30.24 -7.23
N ILE A 206 6.89 -30.79 -6.92
CA ILE A 206 8.18 -30.42 -7.50
C ILE A 206 8.89 -31.66 -8.05
N SER A 207 9.77 -31.46 -9.04
CA SER A 207 10.71 -32.46 -9.50
C SER A 207 12.14 -31.93 -9.33
N ARG A 208 13.00 -32.75 -8.73
CA ARG A 208 14.43 -32.46 -8.58
C ARG A 208 15.20 -33.22 -9.68
N ASP A 209 16.11 -32.54 -10.33
CA ASP A 209 17.07 -33.11 -11.30
C ASP A 209 16.44 -34.06 -12.36
N GLY A 210 15.22 -33.74 -12.80
CA GLY A 210 14.50 -34.59 -13.76
C GLY A 210 13.88 -35.87 -13.19
N GLY A 211 13.99 -36.08 -11.87
CA GLY A 211 13.45 -37.24 -11.17
C GLY A 211 11.92 -37.22 -10.99
N LYS A 212 11.43 -38.09 -10.11
CA LYS A 212 10.02 -38.22 -9.78
C LYS A 212 9.41 -36.92 -9.25
N TRP A 213 8.14 -36.68 -9.58
CA TRP A 213 7.37 -35.58 -9.04
C TRP A 213 6.89 -35.92 -7.62
N ILE A 214 7.29 -35.12 -6.64
CA ILE A 214 6.99 -35.34 -5.21
C ILE A 214 6.50 -34.04 -4.57
N SER A 215 5.76 -34.12 -3.48
CA SER A 215 5.29 -32.94 -2.77
C SER A 215 6.46 -32.23 -2.07
N LEU A 216 6.45 -30.90 -2.10
CA LEU A 216 7.42 -30.10 -1.36
C LEU A 216 7.37 -30.41 0.15
N ALA A 217 6.19 -30.75 0.68
CA ALA A 217 6.03 -31.17 2.08
C ALA A 217 6.87 -32.42 2.40
N SER A 218 6.88 -33.42 1.48
CA SER A 218 7.69 -34.63 1.64
C SER A 218 9.17 -34.31 1.61
N VAL A 219 9.63 -33.50 0.64
CA VAL A 219 11.03 -33.05 0.56
C VAL A 219 11.41 -32.31 1.82
N SER A 220 10.58 -31.37 2.25
CA SER A 220 10.86 -30.51 3.39
C SER A 220 10.95 -31.30 4.71
N ARG A 221 10.13 -32.33 4.91
CA ARG A 221 10.20 -33.20 6.11
C ARG A 221 11.53 -33.92 6.23
N ASN A 222 12.10 -34.33 5.12
CA ASN A 222 13.35 -35.09 5.09
C ASN A 222 14.61 -34.22 5.23
N VAL A 223 14.47 -32.88 5.26
CA VAL A 223 15.60 -31.96 5.47
C VAL A 223 15.76 -31.72 6.97
N GLY A 224 16.82 -32.29 7.57
CA GLY A 224 17.22 -32.03 8.96
C GLY A 224 17.95 -30.69 9.11
N LEU A 225 18.12 -30.21 10.35
CA LEU A 225 18.92 -29.00 10.62
C LEU A 225 20.39 -29.16 10.18
N ASN A 226 20.93 -30.37 10.28
CA ASN A 226 22.30 -30.69 9.88
C ASN A 226 22.51 -30.61 8.35
N ASP A 227 21.43 -30.74 7.58
CA ASP A 227 21.46 -30.59 6.11
C ASP A 227 21.41 -29.13 5.66
N MET A 228 21.22 -28.19 6.58
CA MET A 228 21.05 -26.77 6.33
C MET A 228 22.32 -26.01 6.67
N GLN A 229 22.69 -25.07 5.82
CA GLN A 229 23.77 -24.11 6.06
C GLN A 229 23.26 -22.87 6.82
N THR A 230 24.13 -22.31 7.66
CA THR A 230 23.82 -21.06 8.38
C THR A 230 24.16 -19.88 7.51
N HIS A 231 23.23 -18.92 7.43
CA HIS A 231 23.42 -17.63 6.77
C HIS A 231 22.92 -16.50 7.67
N VAL A 232 23.60 -15.36 7.64
CA VAL A 232 23.15 -14.13 8.28
C VAL A 232 22.68 -13.18 7.18
N VAL A 233 21.47 -12.68 7.30
CA VAL A 233 20.85 -11.74 6.36
C VAL A 233 20.22 -10.62 7.14
N ASP A 234 20.73 -9.40 6.98
CA ASP A 234 20.20 -8.19 7.62
C ASP A 234 19.94 -8.40 9.15
N GLU A 235 20.99 -8.83 9.88
CA GLU A 235 21.00 -9.10 11.33
C GLU A 235 20.24 -10.39 11.78
N ALA A 236 19.41 -10.98 10.93
CA ALA A 236 18.72 -12.23 11.25
C ALA A 236 19.51 -13.47 10.83
N THR A 237 19.50 -14.51 11.65
CA THR A 237 20.19 -15.78 11.39
C THR A 237 19.22 -16.82 10.81
N TYR A 238 19.64 -17.45 9.72
CA TYR A 238 18.85 -18.45 9.00
C TYR A 238 19.61 -19.78 8.87
N ARG A 239 18.90 -20.88 8.99
CA ARG A 239 19.30 -22.20 8.50
C ARG A 239 18.61 -22.43 7.16
N VAL A 240 19.37 -22.72 6.10
CA VAL A 240 18.88 -22.81 4.72
C VAL A 240 19.37 -24.04 4.01
N LYS A 241 18.46 -24.78 3.36
CA LYS A 241 18.77 -25.79 2.33
C LYS A 241 18.41 -25.24 0.97
N SER A 242 19.39 -25.16 0.07
CA SER A 242 19.19 -24.81 -1.32
C SER A 242 18.95 -26.04 -2.17
N LEU A 243 18.05 -25.91 -3.12
CA LEU A 243 17.65 -26.93 -4.08
C LEU A 243 17.42 -26.31 -5.46
N SER A 244 17.74 -27.05 -6.51
CA SER A 244 17.18 -26.78 -7.84
C SER A 244 15.95 -27.61 -8.05
N ALA A 245 14.86 -27.02 -8.51
CA ALA A 245 13.60 -27.74 -8.70
C ALA A 245 12.83 -27.24 -9.92
N LYS A 246 12.07 -28.14 -10.55
CA LYS A 246 11.01 -27.80 -11.51
C LYS A 246 9.67 -27.78 -10.78
N LEU A 247 8.81 -26.83 -11.09
CA LEU A 247 7.42 -26.88 -10.70
C LEU A 247 6.55 -27.20 -11.94
N ASN A 248 5.35 -27.72 -11.70
CA ASN A 248 4.47 -28.07 -12.83
C ASN A 248 4.24 -26.88 -13.77
N GLY A 249 4.77 -27.01 -14.99
CA GLY A 249 4.70 -26.00 -16.04
C GLY A 249 5.62 -24.77 -15.83
N ILE A 250 6.54 -24.81 -14.86
CA ILE A 250 7.58 -23.81 -14.65
C ILE A 250 8.93 -24.53 -14.74
N PRO A 251 9.89 -24.00 -15.52
CA PRO A 251 11.23 -24.61 -15.61
C PRO A 251 11.97 -24.53 -14.28
N HIS A 252 13.21 -24.97 -14.25
CA HIS A 252 14.03 -24.96 -13.06
C HIS A 252 14.10 -23.59 -12.40
N VAL A 253 13.84 -23.56 -11.08
CA VAL A 253 13.96 -22.42 -10.20
C VAL A 253 14.96 -22.72 -9.09
N ALA A 254 15.56 -21.69 -8.52
CA ALA A 254 16.21 -21.82 -7.21
C ALA A 254 15.12 -21.93 -6.13
N LEU A 255 15.14 -23.00 -5.35
CA LEU A 255 14.23 -23.23 -4.23
C LEU A 255 15.03 -23.26 -2.94
N ILE A 256 14.59 -22.57 -1.92
CA ILE A 256 15.17 -22.67 -0.59
C ILE A 256 14.12 -23.13 0.42
N ILE A 257 14.56 -23.97 1.35
CA ILE A 257 13.86 -24.32 2.58
C ILE A 257 14.62 -23.64 3.69
N SER A 258 14.00 -22.67 4.37
CA SER A 258 14.65 -21.85 5.38
C SER A 258 13.95 -21.96 6.73
N ARG A 259 14.70 -21.72 7.80
CA ARG A 259 14.20 -21.48 9.15
C ARG A 259 14.96 -20.29 9.73
N GLU A 260 14.25 -19.34 10.27
CA GLU A 260 14.82 -18.19 10.97
C GLU A 260 15.01 -18.51 12.44
N TRP A 261 16.07 -18.00 13.05
CA TRP A 261 16.27 -18.09 14.50
C TRP A 261 15.37 -17.07 15.20
N GLU A 262 14.53 -17.53 16.10
CA GLU A 262 13.64 -16.69 16.90
C GLU A 262 14.29 -16.43 18.28
N ASP A 263 15.00 -15.30 18.42
CA ASP A 263 15.75 -14.95 19.64
C ASP A 263 14.87 -14.99 20.90
N LYS A 264 13.69 -14.38 20.83
CA LYS A 264 12.73 -14.33 21.95
C LYS A 264 12.29 -15.72 22.44
N LYS A 265 12.34 -16.71 21.57
CA LYS A 265 11.92 -18.09 21.88
C LYS A 265 13.10 -19.05 22.00
N ASN A 266 14.31 -18.56 21.74
CA ASN A 266 15.55 -19.34 21.72
C ASN A 266 15.40 -20.65 20.91
N LYS A 267 14.82 -20.56 19.70
CA LYS A 267 14.60 -21.73 18.84
C LYS A 267 14.52 -21.37 17.36
N TRP A 268 14.70 -22.37 16.51
CA TRP A 268 14.44 -22.25 15.09
C TRP A 268 12.94 -22.18 14.81
N GLY A 269 12.52 -21.15 14.09
CA GLY A 269 11.15 -20.92 13.65
C GLY A 269 10.61 -22.02 12.71
N LYS A 270 9.41 -21.85 12.20
CA LYS A 270 8.79 -22.77 11.24
C LYS A 270 9.58 -22.77 9.92
N ARG A 271 9.47 -23.90 9.17
CA ARG A 271 10.03 -23.95 7.81
C ARG A 271 9.29 -23.02 6.88
N PHE A 272 10.05 -22.26 6.11
CA PHE A 272 9.57 -21.33 5.11
C PHE A 272 10.17 -21.69 3.74
N HIS A 273 9.40 -21.57 2.68
CA HIS A 273 9.78 -22.05 1.35
C HIS A 273 9.70 -20.90 0.36
N LEU A 274 10.85 -20.55 -0.23
CA LEU A 274 10.96 -19.48 -1.21
C LEU A 274 11.50 -20.02 -2.53
N ILE A 275 11.06 -19.43 -3.63
CA ILE A 275 11.63 -19.67 -4.94
C ILE A 275 12.12 -18.35 -5.56
N SER A 276 13.15 -18.48 -6.39
CA SER A 276 13.55 -17.47 -7.38
C SER A 276 13.56 -18.10 -8.77
N THR A 277 13.04 -17.37 -9.76
CA THR A 277 13.16 -17.77 -11.17
C THR A 277 14.56 -17.53 -11.73
N ASP A 278 15.40 -16.76 -11.07
CA ASP A 278 16.84 -16.72 -11.39
C ASP A 278 17.56 -17.85 -10.63
N LYS A 279 18.02 -18.86 -11.38
CA LYS A 279 18.72 -20.03 -10.82
C LYS A 279 20.04 -19.72 -10.14
N ARG A 280 20.63 -18.54 -10.45
CA ARG A 280 21.93 -18.11 -9.91
C ARG A 280 21.79 -17.43 -8.57
N ASP A 281 20.56 -17.09 -8.15
CA ASP A 281 20.35 -16.45 -6.86
C ASP A 281 20.82 -17.33 -5.71
N THR A 282 21.67 -16.78 -4.88
CA THR A 282 22.10 -17.40 -3.63
C THR A 282 20.98 -17.34 -2.58
N PRO A 283 21.01 -18.20 -1.53
CA PRO A 283 20.05 -18.14 -0.43
C PRO A 283 19.89 -16.74 0.17
N VAL A 284 21.02 -16.05 0.38
CA VAL A 284 21.05 -14.68 0.93
C VAL A 284 20.30 -13.71 0.02
N GLN A 285 20.55 -13.80 -1.30
CA GLN A 285 19.86 -12.95 -2.27
C GLN A 285 18.35 -13.22 -2.32
N ILE A 286 17.93 -14.49 -2.24
CA ILE A 286 16.51 -14.85 -2.23
C ILE A 286 15.83 -14.31 -0.99
N ILE A 287 16.42 -14.52 0.20
CA ILE A 287 15.85 -14.04 1.47
C ILE A 287 15.76 -12.51 1.47
N ARG A 288 16.87 -11.82 1.18
CA ARG A 288 16.91 -10.35 1.12
C ARG A 288 15.92 -9.79 0.10
N HIS A 289 15.81 -10.43 -1.07
CA HIS A 289 14.87 -9.98 -2.07
C HIS A 289 13.41 -10.24 -1.66
N TYR A 290 13.13 -11.32 -0.95
CA TYR A 290 11.79 -11.59 -0.43
C TYR A 290 11.42 -10.67 0.72
N SER A 291 12.38 -10.26 1.56
CA SER A 291 12.13 -9.39 2.72
C SER A 291 11.58 -8.02 2.33
N ILE A 292 11.84 -7.52 1.10
CA ILE A 292 11.23 -6.27 0.64
C ILE A 292 9.70 -6.32 0.62
N ARG A 293 9.09 -7.53 0.62
CA ARG A 293 7.63 -7.72 0.71
C ARG A 293 7.04 -7.09 1.97
N TRP A 294 7.84 -6.97 3.04
CA TRP A 294 7.38 -6.36 4.28
C TRP A 294 6.88 -4.92 4.12
N CYS A 295 7.33 -4.22 3.08
CA CYS A 295 6.89 -2.85 2.82
C CYS A 295 5.37 -2.74 2.52
N ILE A 296 4.74 -3.80 1.96
CA ILE A 296 3.30 -3.76 1.69
C ILE A 296 2.49 -3.99 2.97
N GLU A 297 2.99 -4.77 3.92
CA GLU A 297 2.37 -4.93 5.23
C GLU A 297 2.44 -3.62 6.04
N THR A 298 3.60 -2.96 6.00
CA THR A 298 3.78 -1.62 6.58
C THR A 298 2.81 -0.60 5.95
N TYR A 299 2.70 -0.59 4.61
CA TYR A 299 1.73 0.24 3.92
C TYR A 299 0.29 -0.04 4.38
N HIS A 300 -0.13 -1.32 4.46
CA HIS A 300 -1.47 -1.68 4.93
C HIS A 300 -1.74 -1.18 6.35
N ARG A 301 -0.77 -1.32 7.24
CA ARG A 301 -0.85 -0.80 8.61
C ARG A 301 -1.00 0.71 8.61
N ASP A 302 -0.13 1.41 7.90
CA ASP A 302 -0.07 2.87 7.92
C ASP A 302 -1.32 3.52 7.33
N ILE A 303 -1.85 3.02 6.19
CA ILE A 303 -3.07 3.57 5.60
C ILE A 303 -4.30 3.34 6.49
N LYS A 304 -4.37 2.20 7.20
CA LYS A 304 -5.47 1.89 8.12
C LYS A 304 -5.39 2.71 9.41
N GLN A 305 -4.22 2.80 10.01
CA GLN A 305 -4.02 3.47 11.29
C GLN A 305 -3.95 4.98 11.16
N ASN A 306 -3.20 5.50 10.17
CA ASN A 306 -2.86 6.91 10.08
C ASN A 306 -3.68 7.69 9.03
N LEU A 307 -4.17 7.04 7.97
CA LEU A 307 -4.76 7.71 6.81
C LEU A 307 -6.23 7.34 6.55
N GLY A 308 -6.88 6.73 7.52
CA GLY A 308 -8.32 6.51 7.53
C GLY A 308 -8.86 5.52 6.52
N PHE A 309 -8.03 4.69 5.87
CA PHE A 309 -8.47 3.70 4.87
C PHE A 309 -9.62 2.80 5.37
N ALA A 310 -9.59 2.44 6.65
CA ALA A 310 -10.65 1.65 7.28
C ALA A 310 -11.78 2.50 7.90
N ALA A 311 -11.63 3.82 8.02
CA ALA A 311 -12.52 4.67 8.82
C ALA A 311 -13.72 5.24 8.05
N ALA A 312 -13.74 5.19 6.72
CA ALA A 312 -14.84 5.75 5.93
C ALA A 312 -15.94 4.72 5.65
N PHE A 313 -17.18 5.10 5.93
CA PHE A 313 -18.37 4.26 5.78
C PHE A 313 -19.22 4.74 4.60
N PHE A 314 -18.68 4.61 3.38
CA PHE A 314 -19.47 4.83 2.18
C PHE A 314 -20.38 3.63 1.92
N ARG A 315 -21.63 3.90 1.48
CA ARG A 315 -22.56 2.84 1.11
C ARG A 315 -22.35 2.39 -0.33
N ARG A 316 -22.08 3.34 -1.25
CA ARG A 316 -21.95 3.10 -2.68
C ARG A 316 -20.52 2.72 -3.06
N LYS A 317 -20.39 1.86 -4.05
CA LYS A 317 -19.13 1.37 -4.60
C LYS A 317 -18.18 2.50 -4.99
N GLU A 318 -18.71 3.55 -5.65
CA GLU A 318 -17.91 4.70 -6.08
C GLU A 318 -17.21 5.38 -4.91
N GLY A 319 -17.94 5.61 -3.82
CA GLY A 319 -17.37 6.22 -2.61
C GLY A 319 -16.29 5.36 -1.96
N ILE A 320 -16.50 4.04 -1.95
CA ILE A 320 -15.55 3.07 -1.41
C ILE A 320 -14.25 3.08 -2.21
N VAL A 321 -14.36 3.02 -3.55
CA VAL A 321 -13.19 3.01 -4.46
C VAL A 321 -12.45 4.35 -4.40
N ARG A 322 -13.17 5.48 -4.50
CA ARG A 322 -12.53 6.82 -4.48
C ARG A 322 -11.85 7.10 -3.16
N HIS A 323 -12.47 6.72 -2.04
CA HIS A 323 -11.84 6.82 -0.73
C HIS A 323 -10.53 6.02 -0.65
N SER A 324 -10.53 4.79 -1.16
CA SER A 324 -9.31 3.97 -1.18
C SER A 324 -8.20 4.61 -2.02
N ILE A 325 -8.54 5.22 -3.16
CA ILE A 325 -7.59 5.97 -4.01
C ILE A 325 -7.04 7.19 -3.26
N PHE A 326 -7.90 7.97 -2.59
CA PHE A 326 -7.43 9.19 -1.92
C PHE A 326 -6.62 8.90 -0.65
N SER A 327 -6.95 7.84 0.10
CA SER A 327 -6.08 7.38 1.20
C SER A 327 -4.71 6.92 0.69
N THR A 328 -4.68 6.25 -0.47
CA THR A 328 -3.43 5.84 -1.12
C THR A 328 -2.63 7.04 -1.62
N LEU A 329 -3.29 8.04 -2.19
CA LEU A 329 -2.63 9.29 -2.59
C LEU A 329 -2.08 10.04 -1.38
N ALA A 330 -2.80 10.09 -0.26
CA ALA A 330 -2.29 10.66 0.99
C ALA A 330 -0.97 10.00 1.41
N TYR A 331 -0.91 8.67 1.40
CA TYR A 331 0.33 7.93 1.67
C TYR A 331 1.44 8.29 0.69
N ALA A 332 1.13 8.30 -0.61
CA ALA A 332 2.11 8.55 -1.66
C ALA A 332 2.72 9.96 -1.57
N ILE A 333 1.90 10.98 -1.33
CA ILE A 333 2.41 12.36 -1.20
C ILE A 333 3.25 12.55 0.06
N LEU A 334 2.92 11.87 1.17
CA LEU A 334 3.76 11.85 2.37
C LEU A 334 5.12 11.22 2.08
N LYS A 335 5.15 10.07 1.38
CA LYS A 335 6.42 9.44 0.97
C LYS A 335 7.25 10.35 0.06
N LEU A 336 6.62 11.03 -0.88
CA LEU A 336 7.31 11.97 -1.77
C LEU A 336 7.80 13.22 -1.02
N PHE A 337 7.00 13.74 -0.09
CA PHE A 337 7.38 14.85 0.77
C PHE A 337 8.61 14.50 1.61
N MET A 338 8.58 13.36 2.30
CA MET A 338 9.73 12.88 3.07
C MET A 338 10.97 12.69 2.20
N LEU A 339 10.83 12.09 1.02
CA LEU A 339 11.93 11.89 0.08
C LEU A 339 12.55 13.23 -0.35
N CYS A 340 11.72 14.19 -0.76
CA CYS A 340 12.18 15.50 -1.25
C CYS A 340 12.83 16.35 -0.13
N ARG A 341 12.46 16.11 1.12
CA ARG A 341 13.00 16.81 2.29
C ARG A 341 14.13 16.03 2.98
N GLY A 342 14.48 14.85 2.53
CA GLY A 342 15.48 13.99 3.18
C GLY A 342 15.08 13.55 4.59
N LEU A 343 13.75 13.42 4.87
CA LEU A 343 13.24 13.05 6.18
C LEU A 343 13.17 11.52 6.33
N SER A 344 13.68 11.01 7.44
CA SER A 344 13.60 9.59 7.81
C SER A 344 12.70 9.44 9.03
N MET A 345 11.41 9.18 8.79
CA MET A 345 10.40 9.01 9.83
C MET A 345 9.28 8.07 9.36
N THR A 346 8.47 7.60 10.29
CA THR A 346 7.27 6.82 9.98
C THR A 346 6.16 7.71 9.40
N ILE A 347 5.15 7.10 8.76
CA ILE A 347 3.98 7.85 8.28
C ILE A 347 3.23 8.54 9.42
N GLY A 348 3.12 7.90 10.58
CA GLY A 348 2.49 8.50 11.77
C GLY A 348 3.22 9.75 12.25
N GLU A 349 4.54 9.68 12.38
CA GLU A 349 5.39 10.82 12.74
C GLU A 349 5.33 11.93 11.69
N CYS A 350 5.29 11.58 10.40
CA CYS A 350 5.15 12.55 9.33
C CYS A 350 3.79 13.27 9.38
N CYS A 351 2.70 12.55 9.68
CA CYS A 351 1.39 13.17 9.89
C CYS A 351 1.41 14.16 11.06
N ALA A 352 2.02 13.81 12.19
CA ALA A 352 2.16 14.68 13.34
C ALA A 352 3.01 15.93 13.00
N TYR A 353 4.16 15.72 12.36
CA TYR A 353 5.04 16.80 11.90
C TYR A 353 4.32 17.81 11.00
N ILE A 354 3.54 17.31 10.02
CA ILE A 354 2.77 18.17 9.10
C ILE A 354 1.65 18.90 9.84
N GLN A 355 1.01 18.26 10.81
CA GLN A 355 -0.02 18.90 11.64
C GLN A 355 0.57 20.06 12.47
N ASP A 356 1.73 19.86 13.09
CA ASP A 356 2.41 20.87 13.89
C ASP A 356 2.89 22.05 13.02
N GLN A 357 3.54 21.76 11.89
CA GLN A 357 3.97 22.81 10.93
C GLN A 357 2.78 23.62 10.41
N GLY A 358 1.69 22.97 10.04
CA GLY A 358 0.50 23.67 9.58
C GLY A 358 -0.17 24.52 10.64
N MET A 359 -0.04 24.15 11.93
CA MET A 359 -0.50 24.98 13.05
C MET A 359 0.41 26.20 13.25
N ASP A 360 1.72 26.04 13.15
CA ASP A 360 2.69 27.14 13.24
C ASP A 360 2.46 28.17 12.12
N ASP A 361 2.26 27.70 10.87
CA ASP A 361 1.96 28.57 9.73
C ASP A 361 0.64 29.32 9.95
N PHE A 362 -0.37 28.66 10.48
CA PHE A 362 -1.65 29.30 10.81
C PHE A 362 -1.50 30.37 11.92
N ILE A 363 -0.71 30.10 12.95
CA ILE A 363 -0.42 31.08 14.02
C ILE A 363 0.30 32.30 13.43
N ARG A 364 1.27 32.09 12.53
CA ARG A 364 1.97 33.18 11.84
C ARG A 364 1.01 34.03 11.00
N GLU A 365 0.13 33.40 10.20
CA GLU A 365 -0.92 34.13 9.44
C GLU A 365 -1.74 35.04 10.38
N ILE A 366 -2.13 34.55 11.57
CA ILE A 366 -2.88 35.36 12.55
C ILE A 366 -2.04 36.53 13.09
N VAL A 367 -0.78 36.29 13.41
CA VAL A 367 0.12 37.32 13.98
C VAL A 367 0.39 38.43 12.96
N GLU A 368 0.48 38.11 11.66
CA GLU A 368 0.70 39.05 10.57
C GLU A 368 -0.49 39.99 10.32
N ILE A 369 -1.69 39.70 10.86
CA ILE A 369 -2.82 40.63 10.79
C ILE A 369 -2.55 41.79 11.75
N GLU A 370 -2.24 42.97 11.21
CA GLU A 370 -1.88 44.18 12.00
C GLU A 370 -3.04 44.69 12.85
N ASN A 371 -4.28 44.65 12.28
CA ASN A 371 -5.47 45.15 12.96
C ASN A 371 -5.98 44.12 13.99
N THR A 372 -5.96 44.51 15.29
CA THR A 372 -6.38 43.65 16.39
C THR A 372 -7.84 43.18 16.26
N SER A 373 -8.75 44.03 15.78
CA SER A 373 -10.17 43.65 15.58
C SER A 373 -10.33 42.64 14.43
N GLU A 374 -9.58 42.79 13.34
CA GLU A 374 -9.56 41.81 12.23
C GLU A 374 -8.95 40.48 12.70
N ARG A 375 -7.89 40.54 13.50
CA ARG A 375 -7.25 39.34 14.09
C ARG A 375 -8.22 38.58 14.98
N VAL A 376 -8.92 39.27 15.85
CA VAL A 376 -9.96 38.67 16.73
C VAL A 376 -11.09 38.11 15.91
N ASN A 377 -11.61 38.86 14.92
CA ASN A 377 -12.67 38.40 14.03
C ASN A 377 -12.24 37.14 13.24
N TYR A 378 -11.03 37.12 12.70
CA TYR A 378 -10.51 35.95 11.98
C TYR A 378 -10.38 34.74 12.91
N PHE A 379 -9.86 34.95 14.13
CA PHE A 379 -9.78 33.90 15.15
C PHE A 379 -11.18 33.40 15.54
N GLU A 380 -12.14 34.29 15.76
CA GLU A 380 -13.52 33.95 16.08
C GLU A 380 -14.21 33.19 14.93
N GLU A 381 -14.02 33.60 13.70
CA GLU A 381 -14.55 32.89 12.53
C GLU A 381 -14.03 31.46 12.43
N VAL A 382 -12.75 31.25 12.66
CA VAL A 382 -12.13 29.93 12.59
C VAL A 382 -12.49 29.06 13.79
N PHE A 383 -12.53 29.59 15.01
CA PHE A 383 -12.69 28.80 16.23
C PHE A 383 -14.11 28.83 16.82
N ILE A 384 -14.83 29.94 16.75
CA ILE A 384 -16.06 30.17 17.50
C ILE A 384 -17.32 30.03 16.63
N ARG A 385 -17.40 30.72 15.48
CA ARG A 385 -18.61 30.72 14.63
C ARG A 385 -19.00 29.35 14.06
N LYS A 386 -18.04 28.45 13.91
CA LYS A 386 -18.33 27.07 13.51
C LYS A 386 -18.88 26.20 14.66
N SER A 387 -18.81 26.66 15.91
CA SER A 387 -19.39 25.96 17.05
C SER A 387 -20.91 26.21 17.18
N ALA A 388 -21.41 27.30 16.63
CA ALA A 388 -22.82 27.73 16.77
C ALA A 388 -23.75 27.20 15.66
N LYS A 389 -23.24 26.44 14.67
CA LYS A 389 -24.04 25.82 13.59
C LYS A 389 -24.12 24.29 13.73
N VAL A 390 -24.22 23.79 14.97
CA VAL A 390 -24.52 22.37 15.27
C VAL A 390 -25.94 22.25 15.74
#